data_132422de88621b9c853dfb1b189673d8
#
_entry.id   132422de88621b9c853dfb1b189673d8
#
_cell.length_a   1.000
_cell.length_b   1.000
_cell.length_c   1.000
_cell.angle_alpha   90.00
_cell.angle_beta   90.00
_cell.angle_gamma   90.00
#
_symmetry.space_group_name_H-M   'P 1'
#
loop_
_entity.id
_entity.type
_entity.pdbx_description
1 polymer ?
#
loop_
_entity_poly.entity_id
_entity_poly.type
_entity_poly.pdbx_seq_one_letter_code
_entity_poly.pdbx_strand_id
1 'polypeptide(L)'
;MRRVLNAGIPCALVVVAASLSALSDPLPPDTTYRPLPARPFSAVKADDEAQKPRVMARQRALLEERYDLSDRPMPGTMMSGGTKPVQDGVRVKLAKDQTWQGLAEMSPGEIRDRNLLPHGLLPLPHVKQATGGQVFPDQEIREIGRQEGRDLRRFDVDFDLPDHLTPEFPSPIFLTTHPELGDVSRGELLTIRNYYEIMNGIITPVQMEGLRLLLTPFPQEEFNQTEDRKVAAQSLGVTCLDCHANFNTNAAFHLTPDVRPQAARFRLDTTSLRGLFNQQIHGSKRSLRSVEDFSEFEQRTAYFNGDHVSATRKGVNLPDRTNQVAMMAQMQNIIDFPPAPKLDPFGRLDPALASEQELAGERVFMGKGRCAQCHVPQTSFMDNNMHDLKLERFYRPGQTFNDMVELPDGPIKTFTLRGIKDTPPYLHDGRLMTLPDTVEFFNLVLGTKLTQDEKNDLVAYMLAL
;
A
#
# COMPACT_ATOMS: atom_id res chain seq x y z
N MET A 1 -41.21 20.99 -78.66
CA MET A 1 -40.10 21.94 -78.94
C MET A 1 -39.80 22.73 -77.70
N ARG A 2 -38.69 22.48 -77.00
CA ARG A 2 -37.80 23.43 -76.30
C ARG A 2 -36.83 22.57 -75.48
N ARG A 3 -35.59 22.59 -75.88
CA ARG A 3 -34.44 22.02 -75.17
C ARG A 3 -34.21 22.85 -73.95
N VAL A 4 -34.04 22.21 -72.82
CA VAL A 4 -33.45 22.80 -71.59
C VAL A 4 -32.07 22.16 -71.38
N LEU A 5 -31.09 23.03 -71.43
CA LEU A 5 -29.69 22.72 -71.19
C LEU A 5 -29.46 22.42 -69.67
N ASN A 6 -28.97 21.27 -69.42
CA ASN A 6 -28.39 20.96 -68.10
C ASN A 6 -26.94 21.53 -67.98
N ALA A 7 -26.81 22.56 -67.19
CA ALA A 7 -25.49 23.03 -66.79
C ALA A 7 -25.02 22.18 -65.58
N GLY A 8 -24.09 21.28 -65.84
CA GLY A 8 -23.41 20.56 -64.79
C GLY A 8 -22.42 21.48 -64.09
N ILE A 9 -22.58 21.60 -62.80
CA ILE A 9 -21.56 22.22 -61.88
C ILE A 9 -20.50 21.15 -61.55
N PRO A 10 -19.24 21.36 -61.87
CA PRO A 10 -18.21 20.45 -61.41
C PRO A 10 -17.96 20.66 -59.91
N CYS A 11 -18.30 19.67 -59.14
CA CYS A 11 -17.92 19.59 -57.72
C CYS A 11 -16.41 19.39 -57.66
N ALA A 12 -15.67 20.46 -57.47
CA ALA A 12 -14.23 20.37 -57.20
C ALA A 12 -14.06 19.76 -55.82
N LEU A 13 -13.65 18.49 -55.76
CA LEU A 13 -13.14 17.86 -54.58
C LEU A 13 -11.81 18.57 -54.23
N VAL A 14 -11.87 19.53 -53.33
CA VAL A 14 -10.66 20.02 -52.64
C VAL A 14 -10.25 18.94 -51.66
N VAL A 15 -9.33 18.07 -52.10
CA VAL A 15 -8.60 17.21 -51.20
C VAL A 15 -7.69 18.13 -50.39
N VAL A 16 -8.14 18.49 -49.21
CA VAL A 16 -7.25 19.05 -48.18
C VAL A 16 -6.36 17.91 -47.73
N ALA A 17 -5.22 17.76 -48.39
CA ALA A 17 -4.11 17.05 -47.85
C ALA A 17 -3.59 17.88 -46.67
N ALA A 18 -4.34 17.82 -45.55
CA ALA A 18 -3.81 18.27 -44.28
C ALA A 18 -2.61 17.38 -43.97
N SER A 19 -1.47 17.99 -44.06
CA SER A 19 -0.19 17.44 -43.71
C SER A 19 -0.26 16.78 -42.33
N LEU A 20 -0.37 15.47 -42.31
CA LEU A 20 -0.14 14.60 -41.16
C LEU A 20 1.35 14.58 -40.72
N SER A 21 2.14 15.55 -41.19
CA SER A 21 3.54 15.69 -40.85
C SER A 21 3.83 16.51 -39.60
N ALA A 22 2.80 16.89 -38.82
CA ALA A 22 3.00 17.64 -37.58
C ALA A 22 2.85 16.76 -36.28
N LEU A 23 2.88 15.45 -36.42
CA LEU A 23 2.71 14.53 -35.29
C LEU A 23 3.89 13.59 -35.05
N SER A 24 5.08 13.99 -35.44
CA SER A 24 6.25 13.18 -35.09
C SER A 24 7.50 14.00 -34.85
N ASP A 25 7.41 14.96 -33.95
CA ASP A 25 8.60 15.17 -33.14
C ASP A 25 8.76 13.88 -32.35
N PRO A 26 9.84 13.15 -32.50
CA PRO A 26 10.07 11.97 -31.67
C PRO A 26 10.01 12.45 -30.23
N LEU A 27 9.12 11.85 -29.43
CA LEU A 27 9.15 12.05 -27.99
C LEU A 27 10.61 11.98 -27.55
N PRO A 28 11.10 12.91 -26.73
CA PRO A 28 12.47 12.86 -26.25
C PRO A 28 12.66 11.44 -25.71
N PRO A 29 13.79 10.79 -26.04
CA PRO A 29 14.01 9.40 -25.62
C PRO A 29 13.77 9.34 -24.12
N ASP A 30 12.87 8.45 -23.69
CA ASP A 30 12.57 8.25 -22.28
C ASP A 30 13.87 7.79 -21.60
N THR A 31 14.56 8.73 -21.00
CA THR A 31 15.84 8.49 -20.32
C THR A 31 15.66 7.69 -19.04
N THR A 32 14.42 7.51 -18.60
CA THR A 32 14.09 6.65 -17.44
C THR A 32 14.01 5.17 -17.81
N TYR A 33 13.89 4.86 -19.09
CA TYR A 33 13.80 3.51 -19.62
C TYR A 33 15.04 3.15 -20.47
N ARG A 34 16.19 3.16 -19.85
CA ARG A 34 17.38 2.58 -20.49
C ARG A 34 17.44 1.09 -20.18
N PRO A 35 17.24 0.22 -21.19
CA PRO A 35 17.47 -1.20 -20.97
C PRO A 35 18.94 -1.42 -20.62
N LEU A 36 19.20 -1.88 -19.42
CA LEU A 36 20.53 -2.38 -19.07
C LEU A 36 20.77 -3.72 -19.77
N PRO A 37 22.02 -4.05 -20.10
CA PRO A 37 22.35 -5.39 -20.57
C PRO A 37 21.92 -6.44 -19.55
N ALA A 38 21.38 -7.55 -20.01
CA ALA A 38 21.04 -8.66 -19.14
C ALA A 38 22.31 -9.14 -18.40
N ARG A 39 22.21 -9.20 -17.08
CA ARG A 39 23.28 -9.66 -16.20
C ARG A 39 22.91 -11.04 -15.63
N PRO A 40 23.88 -11.91 -15.35
CA PRO A 40 23.61 -13.11 -14.56
C PRO A 40 23.02 -12.73 -13.18
N PHE A 41 22.00 -13.44 -12.73
CA PHE A 41 21.38 -13.20 -11.42
C PHE A 41 22.41 -13.21 -10.27
N SER A 42 23.38 -14.14 -10.33
CA SER A 42 24.47 -14.22 -9.35
C SER A 42 25.32 -12.95 -9.26
N ALA A 43 25.52 -12.26 -10.37
CA ALA A 43 26.28 -11.00 -10.38
C ALA A 43 25.47 -9.85 -9.78
N VAL A 44 24.16 -9.76 -10.08
CA VAL A 44 23.26 -8.77 -9.46
C VAL A 44 23.19 -9.00 -7.95
N LYS A 45 22.99 -10.26 -7.55
CA LYS A 45 22.97 -10.64 -6.14
C LYS A 45 24.25 -10.25 -5.40
N ALA A 46 25.41 -10.55 -5.98
CA ALA A 46 26.69 -10.21 -5.37
C ALA A 46 26.90 -8.70 -5.19
N ASP A 47 26.48 -7.90 -6.19
CA ASP A 47 26.56 -6.44 -6.10
C ASP A 47 25.64 -5.88 -5.01
N ASP A 48 24.41 -6.39 -4.91
CA ASP A 48 23.47 -5.96 -3.90
C ASP A 48 23.90 -6.39 -2.48
N GLU A 49 24.39 -7.61 -2.32
CA GLU A 49 24.96 -8.06 -1.06
C GLU A 49 26.16 -7.19 -0.61
N ALA A 50 27.00 -6.78 -1.55
CA ALA A 50 28.12 -5.87 -1.24
C ALA A 50 27.63 -4.47 -0.81
N GLN A 51 26.50 -4.00 -1.30
CA GLN A 51 25.94 -2.70 -0.95
C GLN A 51 25.05 -2.74 0.31
N LYS A 52 24.53 -3.91 0.69
CA LYS A 52 23.56 -4.10 1.77
C LYS A 52 23.96 -3.41 3.09
N PRO A 53 25.18 -3.52 3.61
CA PRO A 53 25.54 -2.86 4.88
C PRO A 53 25.36 -1.34 4.82
N ARG A 54 25.68 -0.70 3.70
CA ARG A 54 25.52 0.74 3.50
C ARG A 54 24.04 1.12 3.39
N VAL A 55 23.27 0.34 2.63
CA VAL A 55 21.83 0.57 2.47
C VAL A 55 21.11 0.46 3.80
N MET A 56 21.40 -0.57 4.58
CA MET A 56 20.83 -0.80 5.92
C MET A 56 21.19 0.31 6.90
N ALA A 57 22.47 0.72 6.94
CA ALA A 57 22.91 1.80 7.83
C ALA A 57 22.21 3.12 7.49
N ARG A 58 22.05 3.44 6.21
CA ARG A 58 21.35 4.64 5.74
C ARG A 58 19.87 4.62 6.12
N GLN A 59 19.19 3.49 5.89
CA GLN A 59 17.77 3.35 6.23
C GLN A 59 17.54 3.46 7.73
N ARG A 60 18.36 2.80 8.53
CA ARG A 60 18.29 2.89 9.98
C ARG A 60 18.49 4.32 10.47
N ALA A 61 19.50 5.01 9.96
CA ALA A 61 19.74 6.41 10.31
C ALA A 61 18.57 7.33 9.94
N LEU A 62 17.94 7.08 8.78
CA LEU A 62 16.74 7.81 8.35
C LEU A 62 15.57 7.61 9.32
N LEU A 63 15.29 6.35 9.69
CA LEU A 63 14.19 6.04 10.59
C LEU A 63 14.44 6.55 12.01
N GLU A 64 15.64 6.35 12.54
CA GLU A 64 16.03 6.83 13.88
C GLU A 64 16.05 8.35 13.99
N GLU A 65 16.35 9.04 12.90
CA GLU A 65 16.27 10.51 12.87
C GLU A 65 14.83 10.98 12.89
N ARG A 66 13.95 10.36 12.14
CA ARG A 66 12.55 10.77 11.96
C ARG A 66 11.65 10.38 13.13
N TYR A 67 11.92 9.23 13.75
CA TYR A 67 10.98 8.60 14.68
C TYR A 67 11.63 8.17 15.99
N ASP A 68 10.80 8.13 17.02
CA ASP A 68 11.08 7.38 18.24
C ASP A 68 10.60 5.94 18.05
N LEU A 69 11.56 5.04 17.88
CA LEU A 69 11.30 3.61 17.62
C LEU A 69 11.20 2.77 18.90
N SER A 70 11.08 3.38 20.09
CA SER A 70 10.94 2.65 21.34
C SER A 70 9.61 1.91 21.46
N ASP A 71 9.60 0.78 22.16
CA ASP A 71 8.37 0.03 22.45
C ASP A 71 7.55 0.76 23.53
N ARG A 72 6.31 1.16 23.18
CA ARG A 72 5.35 1.81 24.08
C ARG A 72 3.96 1.23 23.86
N PRO A 73 3.66 0.09 24.42
CA PRO A 73 2.35 -0.52 24.30
C PRO A 73 1.27 0.38 24.93
N MET A 74 0.15 0.52 24.23
CA MET A 74 -1.05 1.20 24.73
C MET A 74 -1.71 0.32 25.80
N PRO A 75 -1.89 0.82 27.04
CA PRO A 75 -2.43 0.00 28.12
C PRO A 75 -3.81 -0.60 27.78
N GLY A 76 -3.96 -1.90 27.94
CA GLY A 76 -5.22 -2.61 27.76
C GLY A 76 -5.73 -2.68 26.32
N THR A 77 -4.96 -2.25 25.32
CA THR A 77 -5.40 -2.20 23.91
C THR A 77 -4.58 -3.18 23.08
N MET A 78 -5.28 -4.20 22.56
CA MET A 78 -4.69 -5.23 21.72
C MET A 78 -5.19 -5.12 20.28
N MET A 79 -4.38 -5.56 19.32
CA MET A 79 -4.82 -5.85 17.97
C MET A 79 -5.85 -6.97 17.96
N SER A 80 -6.53 -7.18 16.85
CA SER A 80 -7.73 -8.04 16.79
C SER A 80 -7.48 -9.53 17.04
N GLY A 81 -6.28 -10.04 16.83
CA GLY A 81 -5.91 -11.41 17.20
C GLY A 81 -5.58 -11.57 18.69
N GLY A 82 -5.37 -10.47 19.41
CA GLY A 82 -5.16 -10.46 20.87
C GLY A 82 -3.76 -10.87 21.31
N THR A 83 -2.81 -11.02 20.41
CA THR A 83 -1.43 -11.44 20.76
C THR A 83 -0.47 -10.26 20.80
N LYS A 84 -0.82 -9.11 20.19
CA LYS A 84 0.06 -7.94 20.09
C LYS A 84 -0.65 -6.67 20.58
N PRO A 85 0.00 -5.88 21.47
CA PRO A 85 -0.55 -4.59 21.88
C PRO A 85 -0.40 -3.55 20.76
N VAL A 86 -1.39 -2.65 20.67
CA VAL A 86 -1.29 -1.45 19.86
C VAL A 86 -0.24 -0.52 20.47
N GLN A 87 0.54 0.17 19.65
CA GLN A 87 1.54 1.13 20.12
C GLN A 87 0.95 2.49 20.37
N ASP A 88 1.36 3.14 21.45
CA ASP A 88 0.88 4.45 21.90
C ASP A 88 1.86 5.58 21.59
N GLY A 89 1.32 6.79 21.66
CA GLY A 89 2.04 8.04 21.57
C GLY A 89 2.47 8.46 20.17
N VAL A 90 2.72 9.73 20.01
CA VAL A 90 3.29 10.30 18.78
C VAL A 90 4.76 9.90 18.68
N ARG A 91 5.12 9.31 17.56
CA ARG A 91 6.47 8.78 17.29
C ARG A 91 7.29 9.70 16.42
N VAL A 92 6.63 10.52 15.61
CA VAL A 92 7.30 11.54 14.81
C VAL A 92 8.03 12.52 15.73
N LYS A 93 9.35 12.65 15.53
CA LYS A 93 10.18 13.55 16.32
C LYS A 93 10.00 14.98 15.90
N LEU A 94 9.89 15.87 16.88
CA LEU A 94 9.93 17.31 16.70
C LEU A 94 11.36 17.83 16.92
N ALA A 95 11.69 18.92 16.23
CA ALA A 95 12.90 19.66 16.55
C ALA A 95 12.81 20.28 17.96
N LYS A 96 13.96 20.60 18.56
CA LYS A 96 14.09 21.00 19.96
C LYS A 96 13.16 22.22 20.19
N ASP A 97 12.63 22.89 20.26
CA ASP A 97 11.75 24.02 20.59
C ASP A 97 10.41 24.02 19.81
N GLN A 98 10.09 22.91 19.19
CA GLN A 98 8.80 22.73 18.49
C GLN A 98 7.78 22.02 19.36
N THR A 99 6.52 22.40 19.17
CA THR A 99 5.35 21.69 19.71
C THR A 99 4.32 21.49 18.62
N TRP A 100 3.53 20.42 18.70
CA TRP A 100 2.45 20.16 17.76
C TRP A 100 1.43 21.29 17.72
N GLN A 101 1.11 21.86 18.90
CA GLN A 101 0.23 23.02 18.99
C GLN A 101 0.82 24.24 18.26
N GLY A 102 2.10 24.51 18.46
CA GLY A 102 2.77 25.63 17.79
C GLY A 102 2.79 25.48 16.27
N LEU A 103 3.03 24.26 15.77
CA LEU A 103 2.96 23.97 14.32
C LEU A 103 1.53 24.16 13.78
N ALA A 104 0.51 23.69 14.51
CA ALA A 104 -0.88 23.80 14.09
C ALA A 104 -1.39 25.25 13.99
N GLU A 105 -0.75 26.20 14.67
CA GLU A 105 -1.09 27.62 14.58
C GLU A 105 -0.41 28.33 13.39
N MET A 106 0.61 27.73 12.77
CA MET A 106 1.32 28.30 11.64
C MET A 106 0.62 27.98 10.31
N SER A 107 0.77 28.86 9.34
CA SER A 107 0.37 28.57 7.97
C SER A 107 1.34 27.59 7.30
N PRO A 108 0.89 26.83 6.29
CA PRO A 108 1.78 25.94 5.52
C PRO A 108 3.01 26.67 4.93
N GLY A 109 2.84 27.91 4.49
CA GLY A 109 3.93 28.73 3.95
C GLY A 109 4.98 29.07 5.00
N GLU A 110 4.57 29.47 6.21
CA GLU A 110 5.50 29.73 7.32
C GLU A 110 6.28 28.48 7.72
N ILE A 111 5.62 27.32 7.80
CA ILE A 111 6.28 26.05 8.08
C ILE A 111 7.32 25.74 7.01
N ARG A 112 6.94 25.86 5.73
CA ARG A 112 7.84 25.63 4.59
C ARG A 112 9.02 26.59 4.58
N ASP A 113 8.74 27.89 4.68
CA ASP A 113 9.79 28.93 4.49
C ASP A 113 10.81 28.93 5.64
N ARG A 114 10.39 28.47 6.82
CA ARG A 114 11.24 28.27 7.99
C ARG A 114 11.77 26.85 8.14
N ASN A 115 11.43 25.94 7.21
CA ASN A 115 11.80 24.51 7.22
C ASN A 115 11.45 23.81 8.55
N LEU A 116 10.21 23.98 9.00
CA LEU A 116 9.74 23.49 10.30
C LEU A 116 8.93 22.20 10.23
N LEU A 117 8.63 21.68 9.02
CA LEU A 117 7.87 20.42 8.91
C LEU A 117 8.68 19.28 9.56
N PRO A 118 8.10 18.55 10.52
CA PRO A 118 8.78 17.40 11.10
C PRO A 118 9.16 16.37 10.02
N HIS A 119 10.40 15.89 10.03
CA HIS A 119 10.90 15.01 8.97
C HIS A 119 10.13 13.69 8.87
N GLY A 120 9.56 13.20 9.97
CA GLY A 120 8.69 12.01 9.95
C GLY A 120 7.39 12.18 9.19
N LEU A 121 6.98 13.42 8.87
CA LEU A 121 5.81 13.70 8.02
C LEU A 121 6.16 13.81 6.54
N LEU A 122 7.44 13.91 6.18
CA LEU A 122 7.87 13.91 4.79
C LEU A 122 7.61 12.53 4.15
N PRO A 123 7.32 12.47 2.84
CA PRO A 123 7.23 11.21 2.13
C PRO A 123 8.43 10.32 2.43
N LEU A 124 8.17 9.04 2.64
CA LEU A 124 9.23 8.08 2.98
C LEU A 124 9.73 7.42 1.69
N PRO A 125 10.99 7.70 1.28
CA PRO A 125 11.52 7.12 0.07
C PRO A 125 11.85 5.63 0.27
N HIS A 126 11.82 4.87 -0.80
CA HIS A 126 12.30 3.49 -0.76
C HIS A 126 13.81 3.46 -0.50
N VAL A 127 14.28 2.48 0.23
CA VAL A 127 15.70 2.35 0.62
C VAL A 127 16.64 2.24 -0.57
N LYS A 128 16.17 1.69 -1.69
CA LYS A 128 16.86 1.65 -2.99
C LYS A 128 16.09 2.51 -4.00
N GLN A 129 16.00 3.79 -3.72
CA GLN A 129 15.18 4.76 -4.47
C GLN A 129 15.35 4.66 -6.00
N ALA A 130 16.53 4.29 -6.50
CA ALA A 130 16.80 4.18 -7.92
C ALA A 130 16.35 2.83 -8.52
N THR A 131 16.52 1.74 -7.80
CA THR A 131 16.30 0.38 -8.31
C THR A 131 15.10 -0.33 -7.67
N GLY A 132 14.75 0.02 -6.45
CA GLY A 132 13.61 -0.58 -5.76
C GLY A 132 13.90 -1.95 -5.17
N GLY A 133 12.86 -2.72 -4.96
CA GLY A 133 12.91 -4.06 -4.40
C GLY A 133 11.80 -4.30 -3.38
N GLN A 134 11.65 -5.54 -2.94
CA GLN A 134 10.76 -5.92 -1.85
C GLN A 134 11.54 -5.99 -0.55
N VAL A 135 10.88 -5.58 0.54
CA VAL A 135 11.43 -5.67 1.90
C VAL A 135 10.38 -6.34 2.76
N PHE A 136 10.74 -7.46 3.37
CA PHE A 136 9.85 -8.26 4.22
C PHE A 136 10.21 -8.09 5.70
N PRO A 137 9.22 -8.14 6.61
CA PRO A 137 9.47 -8.17 8.04
C PRO A 137 10.28 -9.40 8.45
N ASP A 138 11.18 -9.22 9.41
CA ASP A 138 12.07 -10.29 9.87
C ASP A 138 11.31 -11.51 10.46
N GLN A 139 10.20 -11.26 11.17
CA GLN A 139 9.35 -12.34 11.68
C GLN A 139 8.77 -13.22 10.57
N GLU A 140 8.41 -12.65 9.43
CA GLU A 140 7.91 -13.42 8.30
C GLU A 140 9.01 -14.17 7.58
N ILE A 141 10.16 -13.55 7.37
CA ILE A 141 11.33 -14.21 6.79
C ILE A 141 11.64 -15.48 7.57
N ARG A 142 11.65 -15.39 8.91
CA ARG A 142 11.90 -16.55 9.78
C ARG A 142 10.81 -17.63 9.65
N GLU A 143 9.55 -17.22 9.66
CA GLU A 143 8.42 -18.15 9.68
C GLU A 143 8.26 -18.89 8.34
N ILE A 144 8.34 -18.21 7.21
CA ILE A 144 8.31 -18.82 5.88
C ILE A 144 9.55 -19.71 5.66
N GLY A 145 10.71 -19.30 6.13
CA GLY A 145 11.91 -20.16 6.12
C GLY A 145 11.70 -21.44 6.92
N ARG A 146 11.08 -21.36 8.09
CA ARG A 146 10.80 -22.51 8.94
C ARG A 146 9.75 -23.45 8.36
N GLN A 147 8.63 -22.92 7.83
CA GLN A 147 7.50 -23.72 7.36
C GLN A 147 7.70 -24.27 5.94
N GLU A 148 8.22 -23.46 5.05
CA GLU A 148 8.28 -23.78 3.63
C GLU A 148 9.70 -24.00 3.09
N GLY A 149 10.71 -23.61 3.86
CA GLY A 149 12.10 -23.65 3.39
C GLY A 149 12.42 -22.60 2.32
N ARG A 150 11.54 -21.61 2.12
CA ARG A 150 11.77 -20.49 1.21
C ARG A 150 12.49 -19.37 1.94
N ASP A 151 13.45 -18.73 1.30
CA ASP A 151 14.15 -17.59 1.84
C ASP A 151 13.58 -16.30 1.21
N LEU A 152 12.79 -15.56 1.99
CA LEU A 152 12.26 -14.26 1.59
C LEU A 152 13.28 -13.13 1.78
N ARG A 153 14.46 -13.44 2.34
CA ARG A 153 15.47 -12.43 2.59
C ARG A 153 15.96 -11.86 1.28
N ARG A 154 15.84 -10.56 1.17
CA ARG A 154 16.35 -9.85 -0.01
C ARG A 154 17.84 -9.60 0.19
N PHE A 155 18.59 -9.78 -0.90
CA PHE A 155 20.02 -9.51 -0.90
C PHE A 155 20.33 -8.00 -0.86
N ASP A 156 19.34 -7.14 -1.15
CA ASP A 156 19.49 -5.70 -1.10
C ASP A 156 19.30 -5.12 0.31
N VAL A 157 18.26 -5.55 1.05
CA VAL A 157 17.96 -5.04 2.39
C VAL A 157 17.09 -6.02 3.18
N ASP A 158 17.25 -6.06 4.51
CA ASP A 158 16.29 -6.63 5.44
C ASP A 158 15.35 -5.53 5.94
N PHE A 159 14.17 -5.91 6.46
CA PHE A 159 13.27 -4.96 7.06
C PHE A 159 13.83 -4.51 8.42
N ASP A 160 13.90 -3.20 8.64
CA ASP A 160 14.57 -2.60 9.81
C ASP A 160 13.61 -1.90 10.78
N LEU A 161 12.30 -1.90 10.49
CA LEU A 161 11.29 -1.41 11.41
C LEU A 161 11.11 -2.45 12.53
N PRO A 162 11.16 -2.05 13.80
CA PRO A 162 10.98 -2.97 14.93
C PRO A 162 9.63 -3.68 14.89
N ASP A 163 9.59 -4.97 15.22
CA ASP A 163 8.38 -5.79 15.17
C ASP A 163 7.19 -5.17 15.92
N HIS A 164 7.42 -4.46 17.05
CA HIS A 164 6.32 -3.83 17.80
C HIS A 164 5.62 -2.69 17.05
N LEU A 165 6.22 -2.13 16.01
CA LEU A 165 5.62 -1.10 15.14
C LEU A 165 4.97 -1.68 13.87
N THR A 166 4.91 -3.00 13.73
CA THR A 166 4.29 -3.69 12.60
C THR A 166 2.97 -4.34 13.01
N PRO A 167 2.15 -4.84 12.08
CA PRO A 167 0.94 -5.59 12.39
C PRO A 167 1.19 -6.81 13.28
N GLU A 168 0.14 -7.32 13.88
CA GLU A 168 0.15 -8.62 14.54
C GLU A 168 0.49 -9.73 13.54
N PHE A 169 1.35 -10.66 13.93
CA PHE A 169 1.79 -11.72 13.05
C PHE A 169 1.77 -13.09 13.76
N PRO A 170 1.09 -14.09 13.17
CA PRO A 170 0.17 -13.94 12.04
C PRO A 170 -1.10 -13.18 12.43
N SER A 171 -1.67 -12.47 11.45
CA SER A 171 -2.95 -11.77 11.67
C SER A 171 -4.12 -12.75 11.63
N PRO A 172 -5.23 -12.50 12.37
CA PRO A 172 -6.43 -13.30 12.28
C PRO A 172 -7.12 -13.15 10.93
N ILE A 173 -7.81 -14.21 10.50
CA ILE A 173 -8.59 -14.23 9.25
C ILE A 173 -10.09 -14.26 9.57
N PHE A 174 -10.82 -13.27 9.10
CA PHE A 174 -12.27 -13.18 9.20
C PHE A 174 -12.93 -13.36 7.83
N LEU A 175 -14.09 -14.02 7.79
CA LEU A 175 -14.79 -14.32 6.54
C LEU A 175 -16.21 -13.74 6.55
N THR A 176 -16.61 -13.08 5.46
CA THR A 176 -17.97 -12.59 5.26
C THR A 176 -19.01 -13.71 5.23
N THR A 177 -18.60 -14.90 4.80
CA THR A 177 -19.46 -16.08 4.67
C THR A 177 -19.64 -16.83 5.99
N HIS A 178 -18.77 -16.61 6.96
CA HIS A 178 -18.76 -17.32 8.25
C HIS A 178 -18.36 -16.39 9.40
N PRO A 179 -19.09 -15.29 9.64
CA PRO A 179 -18.76 -14.35 10.71
C PRO A 179 -18.83 -14.98 12.12
N GLU A 180 -19.60 -16.05 12.27
CA GLU A 180 -19.76 -16.78 13.52
C GLU A 180 -18.52 -17.58 13.96
N LEU A 181 -17.59 -17.87 13.02
CA LEU A 181 -16.37 -18.61 13.34
C LEU A 181 -15.27 -17.75 13.96
N GLY A 182 -15.38 -16.43 13.84
CA GLY A 182 -14.31 -15.54 14.26
C GLY A 182 -13.03 -15.75 13.44
N ASP A 183 -11.87 -15.83 14.12
CA ASP A 183 -10.60 -16.12 13.44
C ASP A 183 -10.53 -17.57 12.96
N VAL A 184 -10.64 -17.75 11.64
CA VAL A 184 -10.56 -19.08 11.02
C VAL A 184 -9.14 -19.61 10.93
N SER A 185 -8.11 -18.76 11.06
CA SER A 185 -6.70 -19.18 11.07
C SER A 185 -6.29 -19.86 12.37
N ARG A 186 -7.04 -19.64 13.44
CA ARG A 186 -6.74 -20.14 14.80
C ARG A 186 -5.37 -19.72 15.30
N GLY A 187 -4.89 -18.55 14.87
CA GLY A 187 -3.59 -18.01 15.22
C GLY A 187 -2.42 -18.63 14.42
N GLU A 188 -2.69 -19.36 13.35
CA GLU A 188 -1.65 -19.94 12.49
C GLU A 188 -1.42 -19.09 11.24
N LEU A 189 -0.16 -19.01 10.78
CA LEU A 189 0.16 -18.48 9.47
C LEU A 189 -0.32 -19.44 8.39
N LEU A 190 -1.15 -18.92 7.48
CA LEU A 190 -1.66 -19.66 6.35
C LEU A 190 -0.57 -19.82 5.28
N THR A 191 -0.23 -21.05 4.96
CA THR A 191 0.85 -21.39 4.02
C THR A 191 0.38 -22.49 3.06
N ILE A 192 1.14 -22.74 2.01
CA ILE A 192 0.84 -23.84 1.08
C ILE A 192 0.89 -25.23 1.77
N ARG A 193 1.47 -25.31 2.96
CA ARG A 193 1.59 -26.56 3.71
C ARG A 193 0.35 -26.91 4.53
N ASN A 194 -0.38 -25.90 5.03
CA ASN A 194 -1.48 -26.08 5.99
C ASN A 194 -2.84 -25.52 5.53
N TYR A 195 -2.89 -24.79 4.41
CA TYR A 195 -4.11 -24.10 3.97
C TYR A 195 -5.33 -25.02 3.85
N TYR A 196 -5.12 -26.24 3.34
CA TYR A 196 -6.21 -27.19 3.17
C TYR A 196 -6.76 -27.66 4.53
N GLU A 197 -5.89 -27.94 5.47
CA GLU A 197 -6.30 -28.38 6.82
C GLU A 197 -7.06 -27.27 7.56
N ILE A 198 -6.58 -26.03 7.46
CA ILE A 198 -7.22 -24.89 8.11
C ILE A 198 -8.59 -24.58 7.48
N MET A 199 -8.71 -24.59 6.17
CA MET A 199 -9.88 -24.08 5.44
C MET A 199 -10.86 -25.15 4.97
N ASN A 200 -10.56 -26.45 5.13
CA ASN A 200 -11.42 -27.52 4.69
C ASN A 200 -12.77 -27.51 5.43
N GLY A 201 -13.85 -27.54 4.67
CA GLY A 201 -15.22 -27.46 5.19
C GLY A 201 -15.69 -26.02 5.54
N ILE A 202 -14.82 -25.01 5.40
CA ILE A 202 -15.15 -23.61 5.66
C ILE A 202 -15.43 -22.86 4.36
N ILE A 203 -14.60 -23.09 3.33
CA ILE A 203 -14.71 -22.40 2.04
C ILE A 203 -15.11 -23.35 0.93
N THR A 204 -15.64 -22.83 -0.16
CA THR A 204 -16.04 -23.62 -1.32
C THR A 204 -14.83 -24.19 -2.09
N PRO A 205 -15.00 -25.24 -2.90
CA PRO A 205 -13.90 -25.78 -3.72
C PRO A 205 -13.24 -24.74 -4.65
N VAL A 206 -14.03 -23.80 -5.17
CA VAL A 206 -13.52 -22.72 -6.03
C VAL A 206 -12.64 -21.76 -5.25
N GLN A 207 -13.07 -21.38 -4.05
CA GLN A 207 -12.29 -20.54 -3.14
C GLN A 207 -11.04 -21.26 -2.63
N MET A 208 -11.13 -22.57 -2.38
CA MET A 208 -9.98 -23.39 -1.99
C MET A 208 -8.90 -23.44 -3.09
N GLU A 209 -9.31 -23.58 -4.34
CA GLU A 209 -8.37 -23.52 -5.47
C GLU A 209 -7.79 -22.11 -5.62
N GLY A 210 -8.62 -21.08 -5.46
CA GLY A 210 -8.14 -19.69 -5.43
C GLY A 210 -7.09 -19.45 -4.34
N LEU A 211 -7.33 -19.97 -3.14
CA LEU A 211 -6.39 -19.91 -2.03
C LEU A 211 -5.07 -20.63 -2.35
N ARG A 212 -5.17 -21.85 -2.90
CA ARG A 212 -3.99 -22.60 -3.33
C ARG A 212 -3.12 -21.81 -4.31
N LEU A 213 -3.77 -21.13 -5.27
CA LEU A 213 -3.08 -20.30 -6.25
C LEU A 213 -2.42 -19.07 -5.60
N LEU A 214 -3.09 -18.40 -4.65
CA LEU A 214 -2.55 -17.25 -3.90
C LEU A 214 -1.33 -17.64 -3.07
N LEU A 215 -1.28 -18.89 -2.60
CA LEU A 215 -0.17 -19.45 -1.81
C LEU A 215 0.90 -20.15 -2.66
N THR A 216 0.68 -20.31 -3.97
CA THR A 216 1.66 -20.95 -4.84
C THR A 216 2.76 -19.95 -5.20
N PRO A 217 4.02 -20.22 -4.85
CA PRO A 217 5.12 -19.37 -5.26
C PRO A 217 5.21 -19.28 -6.78
N PHE A 218 5.32 -18.08 -7.29
CA PHE A 218 5.61 -17.82 -8.69
C PHE A 218 6.97 -17.15 -8.82
N PRO A 219 7.81 -17.56 -9.77
CA PRO A 219 9.08 -16.90 -10.01
C PRO A 219 8.83 -15.46 -10.45
N GLN A 220 9.65 -14.55 -9.98
CA GLN A 220 9.67 -13.17 -10.41
C GLN A 220 11.06 -12.80 -10.96
N GLU A 221 11.13 -11.89 -11.89
CA GLU A 221 12.34 -11.12 -12.12
C GLU A 221 12.50 -10.11 -10.99
N GLU A 222 13.57 -9.35 -10.93
CA GLU A 222 13.73 -8.36 -9.88
C GLU A 222 12.49 -7.47 -9.77
N PHE A 223 11.99 -7.33 -8.54
CA PHE A 223 10.83 -6.49 -8.25
C PHE A 223 11.26 -5.04 -8.09
N ASN A 224 11.45 -4.37 -9.19
CA ASN A 224 12.01 -3.05 -9.19
C ASN A 224 11.89 -2.38 -10.56
N GLN A 225 12.78 -1.49 -10.84
CA GLN A 225 12.83 -0.79 -12.11
C GLN A 225 13.26 -1.70 -13.27
N THR A 226 13.00 -1.21 -14.47
CA THR A 226 13.27 -1.90 -15.74
C THR A 226 14.67 -2.44 -15.89
N GLU A 227 15.65 -1.79 -15.30
CA GLU A 227 17.05 -2.19 -15.35
C GLU A 227 17.25 -3.58 -14.80
N ASP A 228 16.65 -3.86 -13.66
CA ASP A 228 16.83 -5.13 -12.94
C ASP A 228 15.95 -6.26 -13.49
N ARG A 229 14.96 -5.94 -14.32
CA ARG A 229 14.17 -6.95 -15.06
C ARG A 229 14.98 -7.78 -16.02
N LYS A 230 16.18 -7.38 -16.32
CA LYS A 230 17.03 -7.99 -17.33
C LYS A 230 18.01 -9.01 -16.77
N VAL A 231 17.69 -9.53 -15.62
CA VAL A 231 18.36 -10.73 -15.12
C VAL A 231 17.99 -11.89 -16.02
N ALA A 232 19.00 -12.62 -16.49
CA ALA A 232 18.80 -13.74 -17.42
C ALA A 232 18.14 -14.97 -16.79
N ALA A 233 18.22 -15.09 -15.44
CA ALA A 233 17.64 -16.16 -14.66
C ALA A 233 16.44 -15.66 -13.84
N GLN A 234 15.54 -16.57 -13.47
CA GLN A 234 14.45 -16.27 -12.55
C GLN A 234 14.99 -15.87 -11.18
N SER A 235 14.32 -14.93 -10.54
CA SER A 235 14.58 -14.56 -9.15
C SER A 235 13.82 -15.49 -8.17
N LEU A 236 13.92 -15.20 -6.89
CA LEU A 236 13.24 -15.98 -5.85
C LEU A 236 11.74 -15.99 -6.05
N GLY A 237 11.11 -17.14 -5.84
CA GLY A 237 9.65 -17.28 -5.85
C GLY A 237 9.01 -16.57 -4.64
N VAL A 238 7.92 -15.84 -4.91
CA VAL A 238 7.06 -15.24 -3.88
C VAL A 238 5.63 -15.67 -4.09
N THR A 239 4.83 -15.55 -3.03
CA THR A 239 3.37 -15.74 -3.09
C THR A 239 2.69 -14.40 -2.82
N CYS A 240 1.40 -14.30 -3.13
CA CYS A 240 0.62 -13.11 -2.77
C CYS A 240 0.60 -12.93 -1.23
N LEU A 241 0.51 -14.04 -0.50
CA LEU A 241 0.42 -14.00 0.96
C LEU A 241 1.78 -13.83 1.68
N ASP A 242 2.88 -13.73 0.95
CA ASP A 242 4.15 -13.27 1.55
C ASP A 242 4.12 -11.78 1.89
N CYS A 243 3.42 -10.96 1.11
CA CYS A 243 3.20 -9.56 1.45
C CYS A 243 1.90 -9.34 2.22
N HIS A 244 0.88 -10.16 1.94
CA HIS A 244 -0.44 -10.09 2.55
C HIS A 244 -0.67 -11.25 3.51
N ALA A 245 0.20 -11.40 4.52
CA ALA A 245 0.14 -12.50 5.48
C ALA A 245 -1.26 -12.64 6.10
N ASN A 246 -1.86 -13.82 5.96
CA ASN A 246 -3.25 -14.06 6.39
C ASN A 246 -4.24 -13.01 5.84
N PHE A 247 -4.04 -12.54 4.62
CA PHE A 247 -4.84 -11.51 3.94
C PHE A 247 -4.84 -10.13 4.61
N ASN A 248 -4.01 -9.91 5.60
CA ASN A 248 -3.75 -8.58 6.14
C ASN A 248 -2.48 -7.99 5.51
N THR A 249 -2.07 -6.83 5.97
CA THR A 249 -0.70 -6.36 5.76
C THR A 249 0.23 -6.99 6.80
N ASN A 250 1.48 -7.15 6.44
CA ASN A 250 2.56 -7.51 7.35
C ASN A 250 3.62 -6.40 7.47
N ALA A 251 3.31 -5.20 6.95
CA ALA A 251 4.21 -4.08 6.79
C ALA A 251 5.38 -4.32 5.80
N ALA A 252 5.27 -5.32 4.92
CA ALA A 252 6.17 -5.41 3.78
C ALA A 252 5.97 -4.20 2.87
N PHE A 253 7.03 -3.70 2.28
CA PHE A 253 6.94 -2.59 1.34
C PHE A 253 7.74 -2.84 0.06
N HIS A 254 7.38 -2.10 -0.98
CA HIS A 254 7.98 -2.23 -2.29
C HIS A 254 7.98 -0.89 -3.04
N LEU A 255 8.74 -0.77 -4.10
CA LEU A 255 8.52 0.23 -5.11
C LEU A 255 7.38 -0.20 -6.01
N THR A 256 6.54 0.74 -6.39
CA THR A 256 5.53 0.47 -7.41
C THR A 256 6.25 0.11 -8.70
N PRO A 257 6.15 -1.12 -9.17
CA PRO A 257 6.72 -1.53 -10.43
C PRO A 257 5.80 -1.04 -11.51
N ASP A 258 5.94 0.20 -11.88
CA ASP A 258 4.92 0.75 -12.72
C ASP A 258 5.40 0.88 -14.14
N VAL A 259 4.45 0.67 -15.00
CA VAL A 259 4.45 1.19 -16.35
C VAL A 259 4.51 2.73 -16.37
N ARG A 260 4.32 3.41 -15.23
CA ARG A 260 4.45 4.88 -15.09
C ARG A 260 5.77 5.24 -14.42
N PRO A 261 6.76 5.71 -15.17
CA PRO A 261 8.10 6.05 -14.66
C PRO A 261 8.05 7.02 -13.46
N GLN A 262 7.04 7.89 -13.40
CA GLN A 262 6.87 8.88 -12.35
C GLN A 262 6.56 8.25 -10.98
N ALA A 263 5.93 7.08 -10.96
CA ALA A 263 5.60 6.37 -9.74
C ALA A 263 6.68 5.37 -9.29
N ALA A 264 7.66 5.07 -10.14
CA ALA A 264 8.67 4.04 -9.89
C ALA A 264 9.59 4.30 -8.68
N ARG A 265 9.56 5.51 -8.12
CA ARG A 265 10.39 5.90 -6.96
C ARG A 265 9.62 5.98 -5.67
N PHE A 266 8.30 5.74 -5.68
CA PHE A 266 7.51 5.75 -4.48
C PHE A 266 7.68 4.44 -3.71
N ARG A 267 7.96 4.56 -2.43
CA ARG A 267 7.75 3.46 -1.51
C ARG A 267 6.25 3.24 -1.36
N LEU A 268 5.83 1.99 -1.44
CA LEU A 268 4.48 1.57 -1.08
C LEU A 268 4.55 0.60 0.08
N ASP A 269 3.74 0.85 1.08
CA ASP A 269 3.41 -0.09 2.12
C ASP A 269 2.30 -1.03 1.63
N THR A 270 2.40 -2.30 1.98
CA THR A 270 1.43 -3.31 1.58
C THR A 270 0.11 -3.08 2.28
N THR A 271 -0.96 -2.92 1.52
CA THR A 271 -2.31 -2.73 2.08
C THR A 271 -2.93 -4.04 2.54
N SER A 272 -3.84 -3.98 3.50
CA SER A 272 -4.68 -5.13 3.87
C SER A 272 -5.61 -5.52 2.72
N LEU A 273 -5.84 -6.84 2.54
CA LEU A 273 -6.84 -7.38 1.61
C LEU A 273 -8.22 -7.54 2.25
N ARG A 274 -8.38 -7.15 3.50
CA ARG A 274 -9.67 -7.19 4.20
C ARG A 274 -10.65 -6.21 3.55
N GLY A 275 -11.86 -6.67 3.28
CA GLY A 275 -12.92 -5.84 2.72
C GLY A 275 -12.79 -5.49 1.24
N LEU A 276 -12.01 -6.23 0.44
CA LEU A 276 -11.86 -5.97 -1.00
C LEU A 276 -13.18 -5.93 -1.76
N PHE A 277 -14.18 -6.69 -1.31
CA PHE A 277 -15.54 -6.69 -1.86
C PHE A 277 -16.19 -5.30 -1.90
N ASN A 278 -15.73 -4.37 -1.06
CA ASN A 278 -16.25 -3.01 -0.96
C ASN A 278 -15.24 -1.92 -1.38
N GLN A 279 -14.02 -2.27 -1.75
CA GLN A 279 -12.92 -1.32 -2.01
C GLN A 279 -12.68 -1.02 -3.51
N GLN A 280 -13.71 -0.92 -4.31
CA GLN A 280 -13.58 -0.59 -5.74
C GLN A 280 -13.27 0.90 -5.94
N ILE A 281 -12.48 1.33 -6.84
CA ILE A 281 -11.53 0.72 -7.77
C ILE A 281 -10.21 0.54 -7.04
N HIS A 282 -9.48 -0.54 -7.33
CA HIS A 282 -8.33 -0.98 -6.56
C HIS A 282 -7.04 -0.20 -6.86
N GLY A 283 -6.06 -0.32 -5.93
CA GLY A 283 -4.77 0.35 -5.97
C GLY A 283 -4.82 1.79 -5.45
N SER A 284 -3.71 2.27 -4.89
CA SER A 284 -3.59 3.61 -4.31
C SER A 284 -3.84 4.74 -5.33
N LYS A 285 -3.68 4.46 -6.62
CA LYS A 285 -3.96 5.38 -7.73
C LYS A 285 -5.24 5.04 -8.51
N ARG A 286 -6.10 4.14 -8.01
CA ARG A 286 -7.34 3.71 -8.65
C ARG A 286 -7.12 3.25 -10.09
N SER A 287 -6.10 2.47 -10.33
CA SER A 287 -5.70 2.05 -11.68
C SER A 287 -6.27 0.71 -12.12
N LEU A 288 -6.86 -0.06 -11.19
CA LEU A 288 -7.29 -1.44 -11.40
C LEU A 288 -8.79 -1.59 -11.08
N ARG A 289 -9.55 -2.14 -12.02
CA ARG A 289 -11.02 -2.14 -11.96
C ARG A 289 -11.60 -3.20 -11.05
N SER A 290 -10.90 -4.33 -10.89
CA SER A 290 -11.39 -5.48 -10.13
C SER A 290 -10.23 -6.16 -9.40
N VAL A 291 -10.57 -7.10 -8.52
CA VAL A 291 -9.60 -7.94 -7.84
C VAL A 291 -8.85 -8.83 -8.85
N GLU A 292 -9.52 -9.27 -9.93
CA GLU A 292 -8.88 -10.00 -11.02
C GLU A 292 -7.84 -9.15 -11.74
N ASP A 293 -8.16 -7.89 -12.05
CA ASP A 293 -7.21 -6.97 -12.67
C ASP A 293 -5.99 -6.76 -11.77
N PHE A 294 -6.21 -6.66 -10.45
CA PHE A 294 -5.14 -6.50 -9.49
C PHE A 294 -4.26 -7.75 -9.43
N SER A 295 -4.86 -8.94 -9.28
CA SER A 295 -4.13 -10.21 -9.21
C SER A 295 -3.32 -10.48 -10.48
N GLU A 296 -3.87 -10.14 -11.64
CA GLU A 296 -3.15 -10.26 -12.91
C GLU A 296 -2.03 -9.23 -13.04
N PHE A 297 -2.29 -7.99 -12.64
CA PHE A 297 -1.30 -6.92 -12.63
C PHE A 297 -0.08 -7.30 -11.80
N GLU A 298 -0.26 -7.79 -10.58
CA GLU A 298 0.83 -8.20 -9.71
C GLU A 298 1.71 -9.27 -10.36
N GLN A 299 1.11 -10.28 -10.96
CA GLN A 299 1.86 -11.40 -11.55
C GLN A 299 2.57 -11.05 -12.86
N ARG A 300 1.98 -10.18 -13.67
CA ARG A 300 2.49 -9.89 -15.02
C ARG A 300 3.32 -8.63 -15.08
N THR A 301 2.84 -7.58 -14.43
CA THR A 301 3.44 -6.25 -14.52
C THR A 301 4.33 -5.96 -13.33
N ALA A 302 3.81 -6.18 -12.12
CA ALA A 302 4.51 -5.91 -10.89
C ALA A 302 5.78 -6.75 -10.75
N TYR A 303 5.69 -8.02 -11.10
CA TYR A 303 6.82 -8.96 -11.06
C TYR A 303 7.48 -9.17 -12.41
N PHE A 304 7.07 -8.42 -13.42
CA PHE A 304 7.68 -8.42 -14.76
C PHE A 304 7.73 -9.77 -15.47
N ASN A 305 6.82 -10.65 -15.15
CA ASN A 305 6.74 -11.96 -15.79
C ASN A 305 6.17 -11.87 -17.22
N GLY A 306 5.58 -10.74 -17.59
CA GLY A 306 5.05 -10.49 -18.93
C GLY A 306 3.74 -11.21 -19.21
N ASP A 307 3.46 -11.43 -20.49
CA ASP A 307 2.34 -12.25 -20.93
C ASP A 307 2.63 -13.76 -20.77
N HIS A 308 1.61 -14.59 -20.95
CA HIS A 308 1.75 -16.05 -20.85
C HIS A 308 2.84 -16.64 -21.75
N VAL A 309 3.02 -16.10 -22.95
CA VAL A 309 4.02 -16.61 -23.90
C VAL A 309 5.42 -16.27 -23.39
N SER A 310 5.62 -15.03 -22.96
CA SER A 310 6.91 -14.60 -22.40
C SER A 310 7.21 -15.34 -21.09
N ALA A 311 6.22 -15.47 -20.19
CA ALA A 311 6.37 -16.21 -18.95
C ALA A 311 6.72 -17.68 -19.19
N THR A 312 6.01 -18.34 -20.10
CA THR A 312 6.27 -19.76 -20.45
C THR A 312 7.68 -19.96 -21.02
N ARG A 313 8.15 -19.04 -21.85
CA ARG A 313 9.53 -19.10 -22.37
C ARG A 313 10.60 -18.99 -21.27
N LYS A 314 10.26 -18.30 -20.18
CA LYS A 314 11.11 -18.19 -18.98
C LYS A 314 10.93 -19.35 -18.00
N GLY A 315 10.04 -20.31 -18.30
CA GLY A 315 9.69 -21.41 -17.40
C GLY A 315 8.75 -21.01 -16.25
N VAL A 316 8.08 -19.87 -16.38
CA VAL A 316 7.07 -19.39 -15.40
C VAL A 316 5.69 -19.78 -15.87
N ASN A 317 4.93 -20.47 -15.03
CA ASN A 317 3.54 -20.81 -15.30
C ASN A 317 2.60 -19.84 -14.59
N LEU A 318 2.19 -18.78 -15.28
CA LEU A 318 1.24 -17.81 -14.73
C LEU A 318 -0.18 -18.33 -14.74
N PRO A 319 -0.99 -18.05 -13.71
CA PRO A 319 -2.41 -18.36 -13.69
C PRO A 319 -3.16 -17.79 -14.89
N ASP A 320 -4.10 -18.58 -15.41
CA ASP A 320 -5.01 -18.17 -16.47
C ASP A 320 -6.08 -17.22 -15.93
N ARG A 321 -6.26 -16.07 -16.58
CA ARG A 321 -7.20 -15.03 -16.15
C ARG A 321 -8.66 -15.54 -16.16
N THR A 322 -9.03 -16.34 -17.12
CA THR A 322 -10.42 -16.79 -17.31
C THR A 322 -10.92 -17.62 -16.13
N ASN A 323 -10.08 -18.48 -15.59
CA ASN A 323 -10.45 -19.44 -14.55
C ASN A 323 -9.68 -19.19 -13.25
N GLN A 324 -8.35 -19.27 -13.29
CA GLN A 324 -7.51 -19.30 -12.09
C GLN A 324 -7.48 -17.95 -11.39
N VAL A 325 -7.31 -16.85 -12.12
CA VAL A 325 -7.35 -15.50 -11.55
C VAL A 325 -8.74 -15.19 -10.98
N ALA A 326 -9.82 -15.64 -11.64
CA ALA A 326 -11.17 -15.50 -11.11
C ALA A 326 -11.37 -16.29 -9.79
N MET A 327 -10.80 -17.49 -9.68
CA MET A 327 -10.83 -18.25 -8.42
C MET A 327 -10.06 -17.54 -7.30
N MET A 328 -8.89 -16.96 -7.61
CA MET A 328 -8.14 -16.13 -6.67
C MET A 328 -8.96 -14.94 -6.18
N ALA A 329 -9.66 -14.26 -7.09
CA ALA A 329 -10.52 -13.13 -6.74
C ALA A 329 -11.71 -13.55 -5.86
N GLN A 330 -12.34 -14.71 -6.14
CA GLN A 330 -13.41 -15.22 -5.29
C GLN A 330 -12.95 -15.51 -3.85
N MET A 331 -11.75 -16.00 -3.66
CA MET A 331 -11.19 -16.16 -2.32
C MET A 331 -10.94 -14.81 -1.65
N GLN A 332 -10.33 -13.87 -2.34
CA GLN A 332 -10.02 -12.56 -1.78
C GLN A 332 -11.28 -11.75 -1.41
N ASN A 333 -12.37 -11.91 -2.16
CA ASN A 333 -13.61 -11.17 -1.93
C ASN A 333 -14.45 -11.65 -0.72
N ILE A 334 -14.08 -12.75 -0.08
CA ILE A 334 -14.75 -13.18 1.15
C ILE A 334 -13.98 -12.80 2.43
N ILE A 335 -12.84 -12.19 2.30
CA ILE A 335 -12.04 -11.75 3.45
C ILE A 335 -12.69 -10.52 4.06
N ASP A 336 -13.08 -10.64 5.31
CA ASP A 336 -13.79 -9.59 6.05
C ASP A 336 -12.87 -8.76 6.94
N PHE A 337 -13.41 -7.66 7.37
CA PHE A 337 -12.83 -6.84 8.43
C PHE A 337 -12.90 -7.56 9.78
N PRO A 338 -12.04 -7.20 10.75
CA PRO A 338 -12.22 -7.65 12.11
C PRO A 338 -13.56 -7.17 12.66
N PRO A 339 -14.18 -7.94 13.58
CA PRO A 339 -15.44 -7.54 14.22
C PRO A 339 -15.32 -6.18 14.90
N ALA A 340 -16.31 -5.34 14.71
CA ALA A 340 -16.45 -4.05 15.39
C ALA A 340 -17.82 -3.97 16.07
N PRO A 341 -17.99 -4.66 17.22
CA PRO A 341 -19.30 -4.87 17.84
C PRO A 341 -19.97 -3.59 18.35
N LYS A 342 -19.24 -2.50 18.42
CA LYS A 342 -19.78 -1.18 18.82
C LYS A 342 -20.35 -0.39 17.63
N LEU A 343 -20.16 -0.85 16.39
CA LEU A 343 -20.69 -0.17 15.20
C LEU A 343 -22.07 -0.74 14.82
N ASP A 344 -22.97 0.15 14.48
CA ASP A 344 -24.21 -0.19 13.80
C ASP A 344 -23.97 -0.50 12.30
N PRO A 345 -24.97 -1.01 11.57
CA PRO A 345 -24.83 -1.30 10.13
C PRO A 345 -24.51 -0.07 9.25
N PHE A 346 -24.66 1.13 9.78
CA PHE A 346 -24.34 2.38 9.09
C PHE A 346 -22.95 2.94 9.45
N GLY A 347 -22.16 2.18 10.21
CA GLY A 347 -20.84 2.58 10.65
C GLY A 347 -20.81 3.64 11.75
N ARG A 348 -21.94 3.79 12.51
CA ARG A 348 -22.01 4.70 13.64
C ARG A 348 -21.87 3.92 14.95
N LEU A 349 -21.27 4.56 15.95
CA LEU A 349 -21.20 3.94 17.28
C LEU A 349 -22.57 3.79 17.93
N ASP A 350 -22.83 2.61 18.50
CA ASP A 350 -23.97 2.38 19.37
C ASP A 350 -23.68 3.03 20.74
N PRO A 351 -24.47 4.05 21.15
CA PRO A 351 -24.25 4.72 22.42
C PRO A 351 -24.41 3.82 23.66
N ALA A 352 -25.06 2.67 23.51
CA ALA A 352 -25.20 1.71 24.60
C ALA A 352 -23.93 0.87 24.82
N LEU A 353 -23.06 0.76 23.81
CA LEU A 353 -21.87 -0.07 23.82
C LEU A 353 -20.57 0.75 23.84
N ALA A 354 -20.61 1.95 23.29
CA ALA A 354 -19.45 2.82 23.19
C ALA A 354 -19.23 3.61 24.49
N SER A 355 -17.97 3.89 24.80
CA SER A 355 -17.62 4.80 25.88
C SER A 355 -17.90 6.27 25.52
N GLU A 356 -17.97 7.13 26.52
CA GLU A 356 -18.12 8.58 26.30
C GLU A 356 -16.98 9.16 25.47
N GLN A 357 -15.76 8.66 25.68
CA GLN A 357 -14.59 9.06 24.93
C GLN A 357 -14.67 8.67 23.45
N GLU A 358 -15.07 7.44 23.13
CA GLU A 358 -15.30 6.98 21.76
C GLU A 358 -16.38 7.81 21.06
N LEU A 359 -17.50 8.09 21.75
CA LEU A 359 -18.57 8.96 21.23
C LEU A 359 -18.11 10.41 21.04
N ALA A 360 -17.22 10.91 21.90
CA ALA A 360 -16.61 12.22 21.72
C ALA A 360 -15.71 12.23 20.47
N GLY A 361 -14.91 11.17 20.28
CA GLY A 361 -14.08 10.96 19.10
C GLY A 361 -14.89 10.87 17.81
N GLU A 362 -16.02 10.17 17.81
CA GLU A 362 -16.94 10.14 16.69
C GLU A 362 -17.43 11.55 16.32
N ARG A 363 -17.81 12.35 17.32
CA ARG A 363 -18.21 13.76 17.08
C ARG A 363 -17.08 14.59 16.45
N VAL A 364 -15.84 14.40 16.91
CA VAL A 364 -14.65 15.06 16.31
C VAL A 364 -14.48 14.59 14.87
N PHE A 365 -14.55 13.29 14.63
CA PHE A 365 -14.41 12.67 13.30
C PHE A 365 -15.43 13.22 12.29
N MET A 366 -16.69 13.26 12.69
CA MET A 366 -17.80 13.75 11.86
C MET A 366 -17.81 15.28 11.69
N GLY A 367 -17.25 16.02 12.64
CA GLY A 367 -17.31 17.47 12.71
C GLY A 367 -15.94 18.15 12.49
N LYS A 368 -15.37 18.69 13.58
CA LYS A 368 -14.17 19.52 13.56
C LYS A 368 -12.96 18.84 12.92
N GLY A 369 -12.79 17.53 13.10
CA GLY A 369 -11.71 16.75 12.51
C GLY A 369 -11.79 16.60 11.00
N ARG A 370 -12.97 16.78 10.40
CA ARG A 370 -13.24 16.71 8.96
C ARG A 370 -12.95 15.35 8.31
N CYS A 371 -12.73 14.30 9.09
CA CYS A 371 -12.34 12.99 8.59
C CYS A 371 -13.43 12.34 7.72
N ALA A 372 -14.71 12.52 8.14
CA ALA A 372 -15.88 11.98 7.43
C ALA A 372 -16.13 12.61 6.05
N GLN A 373 -15.40 13.66 5.67
CA GLN A 373 -15.49 14.23 4.32
C GLN A 373 -14.93 13.28 3.25
N CYS A 374 -13.97 12.43 3.64
CA CYS A 374 -13.39 11.41 2.79
C CYS A 374 -13.72 9.99 3.31
N HIS A 375 -13.65 9.79 4.62
CA HIS A 375 -13.91 8.51 5.26
C HIS A 375 -15.37 8.40 5.70
N VAL A 376 -16.25 8.09 4.74
CA VAL A 376 -17.71 8.02 4.93
C VAL A 376 -18.09 6.74 5.68
N PRO A 377 -18.70 6.81 6.89
CA PRO A 377 -18.99 5.62 7.70
C PRO A 377 -19.85 4.56 6.98
N GLN A 378 -20.89 4.99 6.26
CA GLN A 378 -21.85 4.11 5.58
C GLN A 378 -21.23 3.26 4.46
N THR A 379 -20.03 3.60 4.00
CA THR A 379 -19.31 2.90 2.94
C THR A 379 -17.99 2.34 3.46
N SER A 380 -18.00 1.80 4.67
CA SER A 380 -16.81 1.27 5.35
C SER A 380 -15.66 2.29 5.44
N PHE A 381 -16.02 3.55 5.72
CA PHE A 381 -15.07 4.66 5.87
C PHE A 381 -14.27 4.97 4.59
N MET A 382 -14.92 4.90 3.43
CA MET A 382 -14.36 5.27 2.13
C MET A 382 -15.35 6.11 1.34
N ASP A 383 -14.85 7.02 0.51
CA ASP A 383 -15.65 7.70 -0.52
C ASP A 383 -15.35 7.19 -1.94
N ASN A 384 -14.42 6.25 -2.06
CA ASN A 384 -13.91 5.71 -3.32
C ASN A 384 -13.30 6.76 -4.27
N ASN A 385 -12.94 7.94 -3.77
CA ASN A 385 -12.30 9.00 -4.53
C ASN A 385 -10.79 9.05 -4.28
N MET A 386 -10.14 9.94 -5.02
CA MET A 386 -8.74 10.28 -4.81
C MET A 386 -8.65 11.71 -4.29
N HIS A 387 -7.81 11.90 -3.28
CA HIS A 387 -7.57 13.20 -2.69
C HIS A 387 -6.09 13.53 -2.69
N ASP A 388 -5.77 14.75 -3.13
CA ASP A 388 -4.44 15.32 -3.04
C ASP A 388 -4.37 16.19 -1.78
N LEU A 389 -3.64 15.73 -0.80
CA LEU A 389 -3.44 16.44 0.46
C LEU A 389 -2.52 17.66 0.31
N LYS A 390 -1.84 17.77 -0.84
CA LYS A 390 -0.91 18.86 -1.18
C LYS A 390 0.12 19.11 -0.07
N LEU A 391 0.73 18.03 0.40
CA LEU A 391 1.71 18.09 1.49
C LEU A 391 2.91 18.96 1.11
N GLU A 392 3.25 19.05 -0.19
CA GLU A 392 4.32 19.89 -0.73
C GLU A 392 4.17 21.38 -0.43
N ARG A 393 3.00 21.85 0.02
CA ARG A 393 2.85 23.24 0.49
C ARG A 393 3.56 23.52 1.82
N PHE A 394 3.91 22.46 2.58
CA PHE A 394 4.61 22.55 3.86
C PHE A 394 6.12 22.36 3.73
N TYR A 395 6.63 21.87 2.62
CA TYR A 395 8.04 21.64 2.37
C TYR A 395 8.40 21.96 0.91
N ARG A 396 9.66 21.84 0.55
CA ARG A 396 10.12 22.06 -0.83
C ARG A 396 10.39 20.72 -1.50
N PRO A 397 9.55 20.31 -2.47
CA PRO A 397 9.74 19.03 -3.18
C PRO A 397 11.14 18.91 -3.80
N GLY A 398 11.66 17.70 -3.84
CA GLY A 398 13.00 17.41 -4.36
C GLY A 398 14.13 17.62 -3.34
N GLN A 399 13.80 17.98 -2.12
CA GLN A 399 14.76 17.99 -1.02
C GLN A 399 15.37 16.61 -0.82
N THR A 400 16.67 16.55 -0.56
CA THR A 400 17.38 15.31 -0.27
C THR A 400 17.54 15.13 1.22
N PHE A 401 17.26 13.94 1.71
CA PHE A 401 17.50 13.53 3.09
C PHE A 401 18.18 12.16 3.09
N ASN A 402 19.34 12.05 3.75
CA ASN A 402 20.16 10.82 3.71
C ASN A 402 20.37 10.27 2.27
N ASP A 403 20.68 11.16 1.33
CA ASP A 403 20.85 10.86 -0.09
C ASP A 403 19.58 10.34 -0.82
N MET A 404 18.42 10.44 -0.19
CA MET A 404 17.14 10.07 -0.78
C MET A 404 16.28 11.31 -1.03
N VAL A 405 15.60 11.37 -2.16
CA VAL A 405 14.78 12.51 -2.57
C VAL A 405 13.34 12.30 -2.12
N GLU A 406 12.77 13.25 -1.39
CA GLU A 406 11.34 13.30 -1.10
C GLU A 406 10.59 13.81 -2.32
N LEU A 407 9.60 13.03 -2.75
CA LEU A 407 8.72 13.36 -3.87
C LEU A 407 7.32 13.70 -3.37
N PRO A 408 6.57 14.57 -4.07
CA PRO A 408 5.17 14.82 -3.75
C PRO A 408 4.33 13.53 -3.89
N ASP A 409 3.41 13.32 -2.96
CA ASP A 409 2.49 12.18 -2.98
C ASP A 409 1.49 12.25 -4.13
N GLY A 410 1.00 13.45 -4.43
CA GLY A 410 -0.11 13.67 -5.34
C GLY A 410 -1.41 13.03 -4.85
N PRO A 411 -2.41 12.87 -5.73
CA PRO A 411 -3.68 12.27 -5.35
C PRO A 411 -3.54 10.79 -4.98
N ILE A 412 -4.11 10.41 -3.83
CA ILE A 412 -4.16 9.04 -3.31
C ILE A 412 -5.62 8.67 -3.05
N LYS A 413 -5.98 7.41 -3.30
CA LYS A 413 -7.31 6.86 -2.99
C LYS A 413 -7.57 6.90 -1.49
N THR A 414 -8.82 7.19 -1.10
CA THR A 414 -9.28 6.97 0.27
C THR A 414 -9.36 5.47 0.56
N PHE A 415 -8.62 5.00 1.54
CA PHE A 415 -8.69 3.62 2.05
C PHE A 415 -9.63 3.53 3.25
N THR A 416 -10.13 2.33 3.51
CA THR A 416 -10.97 2.04 4.68
C THR A 416 -10.25 2.34 6.00
N LEU A 417 -11.04 2.67 7.04
CA LEU A 417 -10.54 2.71 8.42
C LEU A 417 -11.02 1.51 9.26
N ARG A 418 -11.77 0.57 8.65
CA ARG A 418 -12.18 -0.65 9.35
C ARG A 418 -10.96 -1.51 9.70
N GLY A 419 -10.84 -1.83 10.98
CA GLY A 419 -9.70 -2.59 11.49
C GLY A 419 -8.36 -1.84 11.45
N ILE A 420 -8.39 -0.50 11.44
CA ILE A 420 -7.18 0.31 11.29
C ILE A 420 -6.14 0.08 12.40
N LYS A 421 -6.55 -0.33 13.59
CA LYS A 421 -5.62 -0.67 14.69
C LYS A 421 -4.69 -1.84 14.36
N ASP A 422 -5.04 -2.68 13.38
CA ASP A 422 -4.33 -3.89 12.99
C ASP A 422 -3.32 -3.67 11.86
N THR A 423 -3.20 -2.45 11.34
CA THR A 423 -2.47 -2.19 10.09
C THR A 423 -1.42 -1.07 10.18
N PRO A 424 -0.63 -0.96 11.29
CA PRO A 424 0.52 -0.08 11.28
C PRO A 424 1.64 -0.64 10.37
N PRO A 425 2.52 0.20 9.82
CA PRO A 425 2.49 1.66 9.83
C PRO A 425 1.45 2.24 8.87
N TYR A 426 1.11 3.52 9.02
CA TYR A 426 -0.01 4.15 8.32
C TYR A 426 0.45 5.04 7.16
N LEU A 427 -0.50 5.42 6.30
CA LEU A 427 -0.38 5.99 4.98
C LEU A 427 0.18 4.99 3.95
N HIS A 428 0.08 5.37 2.68
CA HIS A 428 0.45 4.51 1.56
C HIS A 428 1.95 4.15 1.48
N ASP A 429 2.80 4.84 2.22
CA ASP A 429 4.24 4.60 2.30
C ASP A 429 4.71 4.19 3.71
N GLY A 430 3.79 4.00 4.64
CA GLY A 430 4.10 3.58 6.00
C GLY A 430 4.89 4.60 6.82
N ARG A 431 4.74 5.90 6.56
CA ARG A 431 5.52 6.95 7.25
C ARG A 431 5.01 7.29 8.65
N LEU A 432 3.82 6.89 9.03
CA LEU A 432 3.25 7.17 10.34
C LEU A 432 3.16 5.87 11.15
N MET A 433 3.81 5.85 12.29
CA MET A 433 4.01 4.61 13.07
C MET A 433 2.81 4.25 13.95
N THR A 434 2.02 5.26 14.36
CA THR A 434 0.91 5.09 15.31
C THR A 434 -0.34 5.87 14.89
N LEU A 435 -1.49 5.54 15.48
CA LEU A 435 -2.71 6.33 15.30
C LEU A 435 -2.55 7.78 15.82
N PRO A 436 -1.89 8.04 16.96
CA PRO A 436 -1.53 9.41 17.34
C PRO A 436 -0.73 10.18 16.30
N ASP A 437 0.26 9.56 15.62
CA ASP A 437 0.96 10.19 14.49
C ASP A 437 0.00 10.56 13.37
N THR A 438 -0.94 9.66 13.06
CA THR A 438 -1.93 9.88 12.01
C THR A 438 -2.85 11.06 12.35
N VAL A 439 -3.28 11.16 13.60
CA VAL A 439 -4.11 12.29 14.06
C VAL A 439 -3.34 13.61 13.99
N GLU A 440 -2.08 13.65 14.41
CA GLU A 440 -1.24 14.88 14.29
C GLU A 440 -1.00 15.27 12.84
N PHE A 441 -0.73 14.29 11.97
CA PHE A 441 -0.55 14.55 10.55
C PHE A 441 -1.79 15.22 9.94
N PHE A 442 -2.98 14.64 10.12
CA PHE A 442 -4.20 15.21 9.56
C PHE A 442 -4.63 16.50 10.25
N ASN A 443 -4.38 16.66 11.56
CA ASN A 443 -4.59 17.91 12.27
C ASN A 443 -3.79 19.06 11.62
N LEU A 444 -2.52 18.80 11.29
CA LEU A 444 -1.66 19.78 10.62
C LEU A 444 -2.08 20.02 9.17
N VAL A 445 -2.25 18.94 8.39
CA VAL A 445 -2.53 19.02 6.95
C VAL A 445 -3.91 19.62 6.67
N LEU A 446 -4.93 19.29 7.46
CA LEU A 446 -6.27 19.84 7.30
C LEU A 446 -6.49 21.17 8.05
N GLY A 447 -5.55 21.57 8.89
CA GLY A 447 -5.62 22.79 9.70
C GLY A 447 -6.79 22.79 10.69
N THR A 448 -7.08 21.64 11.30
CA THR A 448 -8.27 21.45 12.14
C THR A 448 -8.11 21.99 13.55
N LYS A 449 -6.88 22.23 14.00
CA LYS A 449 -6.55 22.80 15.32
C LYS A 449 -7.26 22.07 16.47
N LEU A 450 -7.14 20.75 16.49
CA LEU A 450 -7.69 19.91 17.53
C LEU A 450 -6.95 20.14 18.84
N THR A 451 -7.68 20.18 19.95
CA THR A 451 -7.10 20.14 21.29
C THR A 451 -6.52 18.75 21.57
N GLN A 452 -5.72 18.63 22.64
CA GLN A 452 -5.16 17.32 23.01
C GLN A 452 -6.27 16.31 23.38
N ASP A 453 -7.31 16.76 24.06
CA ASP A 453 -8.45 15.89 24.40
C ASP A 453 -9.18 15.43 23.14
N GLU A 454 -9.47 16.32 22.19
CA GLU A 454 -10.09 15.96 20.90
C GLU A 454 -9.24 14.96 20.11
N LYS A 455 -7.91 15.06 20.16
CA LYS A 455 -7.02 14.08 19.52
C LYS A 455 -7.06 12.72 20.21
N ASN A 456 -7.05 12.71 21.55
CA ASN A 456 -7.15 11.47 22.33
C ASN A 456 -8.51 10.77 22.10
N ASP A 457 -9.59 11.55 22.06
CA ASP A 457 -10.93 11.05 21.76
C ASP A 457 -11.01 10.46 20.36
N LEU A 458 -10.41 11.13 19.37
CA LEU A 458 -10.36 10.67 18.00
C LEU A 458 -9.59 9.34 17.87
N VAL A 459 -8.47 9.18 18.58
CA VAL A 459 -7.73 7.91 18.65
C VAL A 459 -8.61 6.81 19.26
N ALA A 460 -9.31 7.10 20.37
CA ALA A 460 -10.21 6.13 20.99
C ALA A 460 -11.32 5.67 20.03
N TYR A 461 -11.90 6.59 19.26
CA TYR A 461 -12.85 6.25 18.20
C TYR A 461 -12.22 5.35 17.12
N MET A 462 -11.05 5.70 16.61
CA MET A 462 -10.37 4.92 15.57
C MET A 462 -10.05 3.50 16.02
N LEU A 463 -9.76 3.29 17.30
CA LEU A 463 -9.52 1.97 17.88
C LEU A 463 -10.77 1.08 17.92
N ALA A 464 -11.96 1.67 17.86
CA ALA A 464 -13.24 0.95 17.86
C ALA A 464 -13.73 0.54 16.46
N LEU A 465 -13.06 1.03 15.38
CA LEU A 465 -13.40 0.74 13.99
C LEU A 465 -12.86 -0.63 13.57
#